data_a54fe662110dc7162ca32a0eda083b96
#
_entry.id   a54fe662110dc7162ca32a0eda083b96
#
_cell.length_a   1.000
_cell.length_b   1.000
_cell.length_c   1.000
_cell.angle_alpha   90.00
_cell.angle_beta   90.00
_cell.angle_gamma   90.00
#
_symmetry.space_group_name_H-M   'P 1'
#
loop_
_entity.id
_entity.type
_entity.pdbx_description
1 polymer ?
#
loop_
_entity_poly.entity_id
_entity_poly.type
_entity_poly.pdbx_seq_one_letter_code
_entity_poly.pdbx_strand_id
1 'polypeptide(L)'
;MLNTAAKLKAFFAGFDIPAYTLASVPEEVELPYISYRLIEPEWNKQADTYCSIYYPKNQLEELLKKADQIAEAIGTGHKIKMPGGYIVLYPAENFIQIKADEHTQWAYISLIIKAYHKPGD
;
A
#
# COMPACT_ATOMS: atom_id res chain seq x y z
N MET A 1 15.39 -8.70 4.74
CA MET A 1 14.63 -7.88 5.71
C MET A 1 14.56 -6.45 5.27
N LEU A 2 15.66 -5.69 5.26
CA LEU A 2 15.66 -4.29 4.81
C LEU A 2 15.16 -4.11 3.39
N ASN A 3 15.27 -5.15 2.57
CA ASN A 3 14.84 -5.10 1.17
C ASN A 3 13.33 -4.99 1.00
N THR A 4 12.54 -5.57 1.92
CA THR A 4 11.09 -5.44 1.86
C THR A 4 10.67 -3.99 2.05
N ALA A 5 11.24 -3.30 3.04
CA ALA A 5 10.95 -1.89 3.28
C ALA A 5 11.26 -1.02 2.06
N ALA A 6 12.45 -1.20 1.46
CA ALA A 6 12.85 -0.44 0.27
C ALA A 6 11.93 -0.73 -0.92
N LYS A 7 11.54 -1.98 -1.11
CA LYS A 7 10.66 -2.38 -2.22
C LYS A 7 9.25 -1.83 -2.05
N LEU A 8 8.70 -1.84 -0.86
CA LEU A 8 7.38 -1.26 -0.60
C LEU A 8 7.40 0.25 -0.75
N LYS A 9 8.46 0.90 -0.27
CA LYS A 9 8.64 2.34 -0.47
C LYS A 9 8.63 2.70 -1.95
N ALA A 10 9.37 1.97 -2.77
CA ALA A 10 9.41 2.21 -4.21
C ALA A 10 8.04 1.99 -4.85
N PHE A 11 7.32 0.94 -4.45
CA PHE A 11 5.99 0.67 -4.99
C PHE A 11 5.03 1.82 -4.70
N PHE A 12 4.92 2.23 -3.44
CA PHE A 12 3.96 3.27 -3.06
C PHE A 12 4.37 4.66 -3.55
N ALA A 13 5.64 4.90 -3.78
CA ALA A 13 6.12 6.16 -4.35
C ALA A 13 5.76 6.34 -5.84
N GLY A 14 5.29 5.28 -6.49
CA GLY A 14 5.02 5.28 -7.93
C GLY A 14 3.69 5.88 -8.36
N PHE A 15 2.92 6.49 -7.45
CA PHE A 15 1.56 6.97 -7.76
C PHE A 15 1.43 8.49 -7.79
N ASP A 16 2.55 9.19 -7.97
CA ASP A 16 2.60 10.65 -8.19
C ASP A 16 2.12 11.53 -7.04
N ILE A 17 1.94 10.96 -5.85
CA ILE A 17 1.67 11.72 -4.63
C ILE A 17 2.60 11.20 -3.53
N PRO A 18 2.91 12.02 -2.51
CA PRO A 18 3.80 11.58 -1.43
C PRO A 18 3.27 10.34 -0.73
N ALA A 19 4.18 9.42 -0.40
CA ALA A 19 3.84 8.19 0.32
C ALA A 19 4.77 8.03 1.53
N TYR A 20 4.18 7.65 2.66
CA TYR A 20 4.89 7.50 3.93
C TYR A 20 4.47 6.22 4.62
N THR A 21 5.38 5.61 5.38
CA THR A 21 4.95 4.58 6.34
C THR A 21 4.11 5.27 7.43
N LEU A 22 3.27 4.51 8.11
CA LEU A 22 2.44 5.07 9.20
C LEU A 22 3.26 5.83 10.24
N ALA A 23 4.45 5.32 10.56
CA ALA A 23 5.31 5.93 11.58
C ALA A 23 6.02 7.20 11.12
N SER A 24 6.07 7.45 9.81
CA SER A 24 6.84 8.58 9.26
C SER A 24 5.99 9.65 8.58
N VAL A 25 4.67 9.62 8.77
CA VAL A 25 3.81 10.69 8.27
C VAL A 25 4.17 11.99 9.02
N PRO A 26 4.53 13.08 8.31
CA PRO A 26 4.84 14.34 8.97
C PRO A 26 3.65 14.90 9.75
N GLU A 27 3.92 15.60 10.87
CA GLU A 27 2.86 16.22 11.66
C GLU A 27 2.01 17.19 10.84
N GLU A 28 2.65 17.99 10.00
CA GLU A 28 1.97 18.95 9.14
C GLU A 28 1.93 18.44 7.71
N VAL A 29 1.42 17.21 7.54
CA VAL A 29 1.34 16.62 6.22
C VAL A 29 0.31 17.34 5.36
N GLU A 30 0.68 17.57 4.10
CA GLU A 30 -0.24 18.15 3.12
C GLU A 30 -0.98 17.07 2.33
N LEU A 31 -2.24 17.35 2.03
CA LEU A 31 -3.05 16.47 1.18
C LEU A 31 -2.80 16.79 -0.29
N PRO A 32 -2.81 15.80 -1.20
CA PRO A 32 -3.04 14.38 -0.91
C PRO A 32 -1.76 13.64 -0.51
N TYR A 33 -1.92 12.51 0.17
CA TYR A 33 -0.79 11.64 0.45
C TYR A 33 -1.27 10.20 0.66
N ILE A 34 -0.31 9.27 0.59
CA ILE A 34 -0.53 7.85 0.89
C ILE A 34 0.19 7.54 2.19
N SER A 35 -0.47 6.79 3.08
CA SER A 35 0.22 6.13 4.17
C SER A 35 0.06 4.63 4.02
N TYR A 36 1.06 3.87 4.43
CA TYR A 36 0.99 2.42 4.35
C TYR A 36 1.64 1.79 5.58
N ARG A 37 1.12 0.62 5.93
CA ARG A 37 1.66 -0.15 7.04
C ARG A 37 2.80 -1.01 6.52
N LEU A 38 4.00 -0.78 7.06
CA LEU A 38 5.15 -1.59 6.73
C LEU A 38 5.11 -2.88 7.54
N ILE A 39 5.11 -3.99 6.85
CA ILE A 39 5.15 -5.32 7.44
C ILE A 39 6.27 -6.10 6.78
N GLU A 40 7.01 -6.85 7.59
CA GLU A 40 8.02 -7.78 7.12
C GLU A 40 7.44 -9.19 7.20
N PRO A 41 6.97 -9.76 6.08
CA PRO A 41 6.39 -11.10 6.14
C PRO A 41 7.46 -12.17 6.34
N GLU A 42 7.11 -13.23 7.02
CA GLU A 42 7.97 -14.42 7.08
C GLU A 42 7.89 -15.17 5.74
N TRP A 43 8.97 -15.86 5.39
CA TRP A 43 8.99 -16.65 4.17
C TRP A 43 7.85 -17.67 4.11
N ASN A 44 7.15 -17.70 2.98
CA ASN A 44 6.05 -18.62 2.68
C ASN A 44 4.85 -18.50 3.61
N LYS A 45 4.75 -17.36 4.32
CA LYS A 45 3.59 -17.02 5.15
C LYS A 45 2.99 -15.72 4.68
N GLN A 46 1.70 -15.57 4.87
CA GLN A 46 1.03 -14.33 4.53
C GLN A 46 0.75 -13.49 5.76
N ALA A 47 0.61 -12.20 5.57
CA ALA A 47 0.25 -11.25 6.61
C ALA A 47 -0.70 -10.22 6.03
N ASP A 48 -1.55 -9.67 6.89
CA ASP A 48 -2.44 -8.58 6.51
C ASP A 48 -1.72 -7.25 6.60
N THR A 49 -1.97 -6.39 5.63
CA THR A 49 -1.48 -5.03 5.66
C THR A 49 -2.50 -4.13 4.98
N TYR A 50 -2.18 -2.87 4.84
CA TYR A 50 -3.07 -1.91 4.19
C TYR A 50 -2.34 -0.65 3.79
N CYS A 51 -2.96 0.11 2.90
CA CYS A 51 -2.58 1.49 2.68
C CYS A 51 -3.83 2.37 2.69
N SER A 52 -3.63 3.65 2.90
CA SER A 52 -4.70 4.64 2.87
C SER A 52 -4.28 5.81 2.00
N ILE A 53 -5.22 6.32 1.22
CA ILE A 53 -4.99 7.46 0.33
C ILE A 53 -5.88 8.59 0.84
N TYR A 54 -5.26 9.72 1.23
CA TYR A 54 -5.98 10.84 1.84
C TYR A 54 -6.09 11.99 0.87
N TYR A 55 -7.30 12.53 0.72
CA TYR A 55 -7.59 13.69 -0.10
C TYR A 55 -8.47 14.68 0.66
N PRO A 56 -8.47 15.97 0.28
CA PRO A 56 -9.47 16.90 0.82
C PRO A 56 -10.88 16.42 0.50
N LYS A 57 -11.83 16.69 1.37
CA LYS A 57 -13.20 16.19 1.28
C LYS A 57 -13.93 16.59 -0.01
N ASN A 58 -13.52 17.69 -0.62
CA ASN A 58 -14.12 18.17 -1.87
C ASN A 58 -13.49 17.57 -3.14
N GLN A 59 -12.58 16.62 -2.99
CA GLN A 59 -11.88 16.00 -4.13
C GLN A 59 -12.13 14.48 -4.18
N LEU A 60 -13.38 14.09 -4.08
CA LEU A 60 -13.75 12.66 -4.12
C LEU A 60 -13.35 12.00 -5.44
N GLU A 61 -13.55 12.70 -6.56
CA GLU A 61 -13.22 12.16 -7.88
C GLU A 61 -11.73 11.80 -7.99
N GLU A 62 -10.86 12.68 -7.53
CA GLU A 62 -9.42 12.47 -7.54
C GLU A 62 -9.03 11.31 -6.63
N LEU A 63 -9.67 11.20 -5.47
CA LEU A 63 -9.45 10.07 -4.56
C LEU A 63 -9.80 8.75 -5.25
N LEU A 64 -10.95 8.68 -5.90
CA LEU A 64 -11.40 7.45 -6.56
C LEU A 64 -10.48 7.08 -7.73
N LYS A 65 -10.01 8.06 -8.49
CA LYS A 65 -9.05 7.82 -9.56
C LYS A 65 -7.73 7.25 -9.03
N LYS A 66 -7.24 7.80 -7.93
CA LYS A 66 -6.00 7.32 -7.33
C LYS A 66 -6.17 5.90 -6.77
N ALA A 67 -7.29 5.64 -6.12
CA ALA A 67 -7.61 4.30 -5.64
C ALA A 67 -7.65 3.29 -6.79
N ASP A 68 -8.24 3.66 -7.93
CA ASP A 68 -8.27 2.82 -9.11
C ASP A 68 -6.86 2.54 -9.66
N GLN A 69 -5.99 3.53 -9.66
CA GLN A 69 -4.60 3.33 -10.10
C GLN A 69 -3.89 2.30 -9.25
N ILE A 70 -4.05 2.37 -7.94
CA ILE A 70 -3.44 1.42 -7.03
C ILE A 70 -4.09 0.04 -7.21
N ALA A 71 -5.41 -0.01 -7.33
CA ALA A 71 -6.13 -1.27 -7.55
C ALA A 71 -5.67 -1.96 -8.83
N GLU A 72 -5.48 -1.21 -9.92
CA GLU A 72 -4.97 -1.77 -11.17
C GLU A 72 -3.53 -2.29 -11.02
N ALA A 73 -2.70 -1.56 -10.30
CA ALA A 73 -1.32 -1.99 -10.06
C ALA A 73 -1.26 -3.29 -9.24
N ILE A 74 -2.15 -3.42 -8.26
CA ILE A 74 -2.25 -4.65 -7.45
C ILE A 74 -2.82 -5.79 -8.28
N GLY A 75 -3.90 -5.53 -9.04
CA GLY A 75 -4.58 -6.55 -9.84
C GLY A 75 -4.98 -7.75 -9.00
N THR A 76 -4.71 -8.94 -9.49
CA THR A 76 -4.92 -10.20 -8.76
C THR A 76 -3.71 -10.60 -7.93
N GLY A 77 -2.63 -9.83 -8.02
CA GLY A 77 -1.40 -10.03 -7.28
C GLY A 77 -0.27 -9.27 -7.96
N HIS A 78 0.44 -8.45 -7.19
CA HIS A 78 1.57 -7.67 -7.69
C HIS A 78 2.87 -8.25 -7.15
N LYS A 79 3.70 -8.77 -8.04
CA LYS A 79 4.96 -9.43 -7.67
C LYS A 79 6.11 -8.43 -7.65
N ILE A 80 6.89 -8.46 -6.58
CA ILE A 80 8.08 -7.63 -6.42
C ILE A 80 9.25 -8.54 -6.11
N LYS A 81 10.27 -8.54 -6.97
CA LYS A 81 11.48 -9.35 -6.76
C LYS A 81 12.30 -8.83 -5.60
N MET A 82 12.92 -9.73 -4.88
CA MET A 82 13.85 -9.40 -3.81
C MET A 82 14.88 -10.52 -3.66
N PRO A 83 16.00 -10.29 -2.97
CA PRO A 83 16.99 -11.35 -2.74
C PRO A 83 16.37 -12.56 -2.08
N GLY A 84 16.61 -13.74 -2.64
CA GLY A 84 16.12 -15.01 -2.10
C GLY A 84 14.70 -15.37 -2.53
N GLY A 85 14.01 -14.51 -3.28
CA GLY A 85 12.65 -14.82 -3.72
C GLY A 85 11.88 -13.60 -4.22
N TYR A 86 10.66 -13.48 -3.77
CA TYR A 86 9.80 -12.36 -4.15
C TYR A 86 8.66 -12.21 -3.14
N ILE A 87 8.09 -11.01 -3.11
CA ILE A 87 6.86 -10.77 -2.37
C ILE A 87 5.73 -10.50 -3.35
N VAL A 88 4.51 -10.80 -2.93
CA VAL A 88 3.31 -10.49 -3.72
C VAL A 88 2.34 -9.75 -2.82
N LEU A 89 1.78 -8.66 -3.38
CA LEU A 89 0.69 -7.91 -2.75
C LEU A 89 -0.60 -8.38 -3.40
N TYR A 90 -1.54 -8.87 -2.59
CA TYR A 90 -2.84 -9.34 -3.06
C TYR A 90 -3.96 -8.45 -2.50
N PRO A 91 -5.07 -8.31 -3.23
CA PRO A 91 -6.24 -7.67 -2.64
C PRO A 91 -6.85 -8.58 -1.56
N ALA A 92 -7.19 -7.98 -0.42
CA ALA A 92 -7.88 -8.68 0.67
C ALA A 92 -9.39 -8.46 0.57
N GLU A 93 -10.16 -9.13 1.43
CA GLU A 93 -11.61 -8.91 1.52
C GLU A 93 -11.91 -7.44 1.83
N ASN A 94 -13.03 -6.95 1.32
CA ASN A 94 -13.40 -5.54 1.44
C ASN A 94 -12.27 -4.63 0.96
N PHE A 95 -11.79 -4.93 -0.22
CA PHE A 95 -10.55 -4.39 -0.76
C PHE A 95 -10.42 -2.87 -0.60
N ILE A 96 -11.42 -2.12 -1.03
CA ILE A 96 -11.41 -0.67 -0.95
C ILE A 96 -12.62 -0.20 -0.17
N GLN A 97 -12.37 0.59 0.89
CA GLN A 97 -13.41 1.21 1.70
C GLN A 97 -13.18 2.71 1.72
N ILE A 98 -14.24 3.49 1.42
CA ILE A 98 -14.15 4.95 1.44
C ILE A 98 -14.63 5.42 2.82
N LYS A 99 -13.80 6.19 3.49
CA LYS A 99 -14.05 6.72 4.84
C LYS A 99 -13.88 8.23 4.82
N ALA A 100 -14.49 8.91 5.77
CA ALA A 100 -14.39 10.35 5.85
C ALA A 100 -14.55 10.84 7.29
N ASP A 101 -13.92 11.97 7.59
CA ASP A 101 -14.17 12.76 8.78
C ASP A 101 -14.64 14.17 8.35
N GLU A 102 -14.55 15.16 9.24
CA GLU A 102 -15.01 16.52 8.96
C GLU A 102 -14.31 17.19 7.77
N HIS A 103 -13.02 16.98 7.60
CA HIS A 103 -12.19 17.73 6.66
C HIS A 103 -11.54 16.87 5.59
N THR A 104 -11.45 15.57 5.82
CA THR A 104 -10.66 14.66 5.00
C THR A 104 -11.48 13.44 4.64
N GLN A 105 -11.18 12.87 3.50
CA GLN A 105 -11.69 11.56 3.13
C GLN A 105 -10.53 10.70 2.66
N TRP A 106 -10.68 9.39 2.80
CA TRP A 106 -9.63 8.49 2.39
C TRP A 106 -10.17 7.16 1.88
N ALA A 107 -9.39 6.55 1.01
CA ALA A 107 -9.63 5.17 0.58
C ALA A 107 -8.72 4.27 1.43
N TYR A 108 -9.34 3.38 2.18
CA TYR A 108 -8.64 2.36 2.96
C TYR A 108 -8.56 1.10 2.10
N ILE A 109 -7.36 0.68 1.75
CA ILE A 109 -7.13 -0.45 0.85
C ILE A 109 -6.51 -1.60 1.63
N SER A 110 -7.30 -2.68 1.78
CA SER A 110 -6.88 -3.86 2.53
C SER A 110 -6.09 -4.79 1.63
N LEU A 111 -4.92 -5.22 2.10
CA LEU A 111 -3.99 -6.02 1.33
C LEU A 111 -3.52 -7.23 2.10
N ILE A 112 -3.10 -8.25 1.37
CA ILE A 112 -2.36 -9.37 1.91
C ILE A 112 -0.98 -9.32 1.26
N ILE A 113 0.06 -9.48 2.08
CA ILE A 113 1.43 -9.60 1.59
C ILE A 113 1.94 -10.99 1.91
N LYS A 114 2.57 -11.61 0.93
CA LYS A 114 3.18 -12.94 1.12
C LYS A 114 4.55 -12.95 0.49
N ALA A 115 5.53 -13.47 1.24
CA ALA A 115 6.87 -13.67 0.73
C ALA A 115 7.03 -15.12 0.30
N TYR A 116 7.60 -15.32 -0.87
CA TYR A 116 7.85 -16.64 -1.41
C TYR A 116 9.34 -16.88 -1.48
N HIS A 117 9.77 -17.94 -0.83
CA HIS A 117 11.16 -18.36 -0.83
C HIS A 117 11.40 -19.37 -1.96
N LYS A 118 12.47 -19.15 -2.68
CA LYS A 118 12.85 -20.08 -3.76
C LYS A 118 13.27 -21.42 -3.14
N PRO A 119 12.61 -22.52 -3.55
CA PRO A 119 12.99 -23.83 -3.01
C PRO A 119 14.40 -24.26 -3.47
N GLY A 120 15.01 -25.14 -2.71
CA GLY A 120 16.26 -25.78 -3.08
C GLY A 120 17.52 -25.07 -2.61
N ASP A 121 17.38 -24.08 -1.76
CA ASP A 121 18.53 -23.35 -1.21
C ASP A 121 18.92 -23.87 0.17
#